data_5f745cb727d0d8af3156e81b8e7d5e6d
#
_entry.id   5f745cb727d0d8af3156e81b8e7d5e6d
#
_cell.length_a   1.000
_cell.length_b   1.000
_cell.length_c   1.000
_cell.angle_alpha   90.00
_cell.angle_beta   90.00
_cell.angle_gamma   90.00
#
_symmetry.space_group_name_H-M   'P 1'
#
loop_
_entity.id
_entity.type
_entity.pdbx_description
1 polymer ?
#
loop_
_entity_poly.entity_id
_entity_poly.type
_entity_poly.pdbx_seq_one_letter_code
_entity_poly.pdbx_strand_id
1 'polypeptide(L)'
;NMMYQTAGTQINLDYLSENDFVKKFKLVASLTPLSIGIFANSPVKEKKLTRYLSYRSKVWQSTSRGGLPKIFLENLDFEKYADFILTKPLLFVNKGNKVIAGKGKTFQDFMMGNIKEIKNRKPKKKDLEVHLSTIFTELRLKKYIEIRSLDACEWDCHCAGPAFFTGLVYSSLEESLDIIKKWKTNDILNAYIEAPKKGLKTEINNKSIGYWGKVFLKLSKKGLISRNKINNKKMNETIFLKSVENILKENKTKAELIIERMKN
;
A
#
# COMPACT_ATOMS: atom_id res chain seq x y z
N ASN A 1 -5.70 7.19 16.63
CA ASN A 1 -6.01 5.76 16.49
C ASN A 1 -5.05 5.05 15.53
N MET A 2 -4.72 5.62 14.36
CA MET A 2 -3.83 4.99 13.36
C MET A 2 -2.48 4.55 13.93
N MET A 3 -1.78 5.41 14.66
CA MET A 3 -0.44 5.12 15.21
C MET A 3 -0.43 4.07 16.33
N TYR A 4 -1.54 3.88 17.04
CA TYR A 4 -1.61 3.00 18.21
C TYR A 4 -2.37 1.70 17.98
N GLN A 5 -3.15 1.61 16.90
CA GLN A 5 -4.08 0.51 16.66
C GLN A 5 -3.78 -0.25 15.36
N THR A 6 -2.69 0.06 14.68
CA THR A 6 -2.39 -0.59 13.39
C THR A 6 -0.95 -1.03 13.31
N ALA A 7 -0.74 -2.26 12.85
CA ALA A 7 0.55 -2.81 12.46
C ALA A 7 0.46 -3.30 11.01
N GLY A 8 1.48 -3.04 10.21
CA GLY A 8 1.52 -3.39 8.80
C GLY A 8 2.91 -3.72 8.32
N THR A 9 3.00 -4.54 7.29
CA THR A 9 4.22 -4.80 6.55
C THR A 9 4.41 -3.73 5.49
N GLN A 10 5.61 -3.15 5.40
CA GLN A 10 5.98 -2.18 4.37
C GLN A 10 7.00 -2.81 3.43
N ILE A 11 6.83 -2.59 2.11
CA ILE A 11 7.69 -3.13 1.07
C ILE A 11 8.27 -1.97 0.29
N ASN A 12 9.60 -1.96 0.12
CA ASN A 12 10.31 -0.94 -0.63
C ASN A 12 10.85 -1.54 -1.92
N LEU A 13 10.51 -0.94 -3.05
CA LEU A 13 10.88 -1.39 -4.39
C LEU A 13 11.60 -0.27 -5.13
N ASP A 14 12.75 -0.57 -5.70
CA ASP A 14 13.53 0.38 -6.47
C ASP A 14 12.93 0.66 -7.85
N TYR A 15 13.26 1.82 -8.39
CA TYR A 15 13.01 2.19 -9.79
C TYR A 15 14.27 2.84 -10.38
N LEU A 16 14.45 2.70 -11.69
CA LEU A 16 15.67 3.13 -12.41
C LEU A 16 15.49 4.50 -13.08
N SER A 17 14.27 4.89 -13.42
CA SER A 17 13.92 6.12 -14.12
C SER A 17 12.51 6.54 -13.79
N GLU A 18 12.11 7.75 -14.19
CA GLU A 18 10.73 8.20 -14.05
C GLU A 18 9.74 7.30 -14.80
N ASN A 19 10.06 6.89 -16.02
CA ASN A 19 9.20 5.96 -16.78
C ASN A 19 9.05 4.60 -16.08
N ASP A 20 10.12 4.07 -15.52
CA ASP A 20 10.08 2.82 -14.73
C ASP A 20 9.26 3.03 -13.43
N PHE A 21 9.41 4.18 -12.78
CA PHE A 21 8.57 4.57 -11.65
C PHE A 21 7.10 4.61 -12.02
N VAL A 22 6.71 5.30 -13.10
CA VAL A 22 5.31 5.43 -13.55
C VAL A 22 4.67 4.05 -13.73
N LYS A 23 5.35 3.14 -14.44
CA LYS A 23 4.89 1.78 -14.69
C LYS A 23 4.71 0.98 -13.39
N LYS A 24 5.75 0.93 -12.57
CA LYS A 24 5.76 0.19 -11.30
C LYS A 24 4.72 0.74 -10.32
N PHE A 25 4.67 2.07 -10.18
CA PHE A 25 3.73 2.73 -9.27
C PHE A 25 2.27 2.48 -9.69
N LYS A 26 1.98 2.58 -11.01
CA LYS A 26 0.67 2.27 -11.56
C LYS A 26 0.24 0.83 -11.25
N LEU A 27 1.14 -0.13 -11.44
CA LEU A 27 0.85 -1.53 -11.14
C LEU A 27 0.52 -1.71 -9.65
N VAL A 28 1.40 -1.26 -8.74
CA VAL A 28 1.20 -1.50 -7.31
C VAL A 28 0.01 -0.71 -6.74
N ALA A 29 -0.29 0.48 -7.30
CA ALA A 29 -1.50 1.23 -6.96
C ALA A 29 -2.76 0.45 -7.33
N SER A 30 -2.79 -0.10 -8.54
CA SER A 30 -3.93 -0.91 -9.02
C SER A 30 -4.10 -2.22 -8.21
N LEU A 31 -3.00 -2.80 -7.71
CA LEU A 31 -3.01 -4.01 -6.89
C LEU A 31 -3.25 -3.74 -5.40
N THR A 32 -3.40 -2.49 -4.96
CA THR A 32 -3.67 -2.16 -3.55
C THR A 32 -4.86 -2.92 -2.97
N PRO A 33 -6.04 -3.01 -3.62
CA PRO A 33 -7.15 -3.80 -3.10
C PRO A 33 -6.82 -5.30 -2.97
N LEU A 34 -6.03 -5.85 -3.91
CA LEU A 34 -5.57 -7.24 -3.84
C LEU A 34 -4.72 -7.47 -2.59
N SER A 35 -3.75 -6.58 -2.34
CA SER A 35 -2.89 -6.72 -1.17
C SER A 35 -3.68 -6.65 0.14
N ILE A 36 -4.65 -5.73 0.25
CA ILE A 36 -5.53 -5.65 1.41
C ILE A 36 -6.33 -6.95 1.57
N GLY A 37 -6.92 -7.46 0.50
CA GLY A 37 -7.78 -8.65 0.55
C GLY A 37 -7.02 -9.94 0.84
N ILE A 38 -5.86 -10.14 0.22
CA ILE A 38 -5.03 -11.34 0.40
C ILE A 38 -4.35 -11.36 1.78
N PHE A 39 -3.77 -10.22 2.19
CA PHE A 39 -3.02 -10.11 3.44
C PHE A 39 -3.86 -9.60 4.62
N ALA A 40 -5.19 -9.68 4.55
CA ALA A 40 -6.07 -9.32 5.66
C ALA A 40 -5.77 -10.19 6.89
N ASN A 41 -5.39 -9.54 8.01
CA ASN A 41 -4.98 -10.21 9.25
C ASN A 41 -5.26 -9.38 10.52
N SER A 42 -6.23 -8.46 10.48
CA SER A 42 -6.54 -7.60 11.62
C SER A 42 -8.05 -7.52 11.92
N PRO A 43 -8.72 -8.66 12.23
CA PRO A 43 -10.17 -8.67 12.48
C PRO A 43 -10.55 -8.24 13.90
N VAL A 44 -9.57 -8.02 14.79
CA VAL A 44 -9.78 -7.78 16.22
C VAL A 44 -9.41 -6.35 16.59
N LYS A 45 -10.25 -5.73 17.43
CA LYS A 45 -9.97 -4.47 18.12
C LYS A 45 -10.34 -4.62 19.60
N GLU A 46 -9.40 -4.24 20.49
CA GLU A 46 -9.65 -4.27 21.96
C GLU A 46 -10.24 -5.61 22.43
N LYS A 47 -9.63 -6.71 21.97
CA LYS A 47 -10.03 -8.12 22.26
C LYS A 47 -11.42 -8.52 21.71
N LYS A 48 -12.08 -7.69 20.89
CA LYS A 48 -13.38 -7.98 20.28
C LYS A 48 -13.26 -8.10 18.77
N LEU A 49 -14.03 -9.03 18.19
CA LEU A 49 -14.14 -9.13 16.74
C LEU A 49 -14.79 -7.86 16.16
N THR A 50 -14.21 -7.37 15.08
CA THR A 50 -14.78 -6.29 14.26
C THR A 50 -15.56 -6.91 13.09
N ARG A 51 -16.24 -6.06 12.31
CA ARG A 51 -16.87 -6.48 11.04
C ARG A 51 -15.90 -6.47 9.85
N TYR A 52 -14.59 -6.26 10.09
CA TYR A 52 -13.57 -6.15 9.06
C TYR A 52 -12.58 -7.30 9.17
N LEU A 53 -12.11 -7.79 8.03
CA LEU A 53 -10.98 -8.72 7.93
C LEU A 53 -9.66 -7.96 8.07
N SER A 54 -9.59 -6.72 7.53
CA SER A 54 -8.51 -5.78 7.77
C SER A 54 -9.03 -4.52 8.45
N TYR A 55 -9.12 -4.51 9.78
CA TYR A 55 -9.47 -3.32 10.55
C TYR A 55 -8.41 -2.23 10.40
N ARG A 56 -7.14 -2.61 10.25
CA ARG A 56 -6.06 -1.70 9.93
C ARG A 56 -6.37 -0.87 8.69
N SER A 57 -6.71 -1.52 7.58
CA SER A 57 -7.00 -0.80 6.33
C SER A 57 -8.23 0.10 6.47
N LYS A 58 -9.23 -0.29 7.26
CA LYS A 58 -10.38 0.59 7.58
C LYS A 58 -9.94 1.85 8.32
N VAL A 59 -9.02 1.75 9.27
CA VAL A 59 -8.47 2.91 9.99
C VAL A 59 -7.71 3.83 9.03
N TRP A 60 -6.91 3.26 8.12
CA TRP A 60 -6.15 4.01 7.11
C TRP A 60 -7.04 4.74 6.11
N GLN A 61 -8.11 4.10 5.63
CA GLN A 61 -9.11 4.73 4.75
C GLN A 61 -9.77 5.96 5.39
N SER A 62 -9.89 5.97 6.73
CA SER A 62 -10.49 7.07 7.48
C SER A 62 -9.50 8.19 7.82
N THR A 63 -8.24 8.09 7.38
CA THR A 63 -7.20 9.08 7.66
C THR A 63 -7.20 10.15 6.58
N SER A 64 -7.39 11.42 6.95
CA SER A 64 -7.54 12.55 6.00
C SER A 64 -6.36 12.77 5.04
N ARG A 65 -5.19 12.22 5.35
CA ARG A 65 -3.97 12.28 4.53
C ARG A 65 -3.52 10.90 4.05
N GLY A 66 -4.41 9.92 4.12
CA GLY A 66 -4.16 8.53 3.77
C GLY A 66 -4.94 8.07 2.55
N GLY A 67 -5.07 6.75 2.45
CA GLY A 67 -5.87 6.08 1.45
C GLY A 67 -5.18 5.89 0.10
N LEU A 68 -5.97 5.54 -0.90
CA LEU A 68 -5.57 5.37 -2.29
C LEU A 68 -6.13 6.54 -3.12
N PRO A 69 -5.38 7.62 -3.34
CA PRO A 69 -5.83 8.74 -4.17
C PRO A 69 -6.05 8.32 -5.63
N LYS A 70 -7.11 8.82 -6.25
CA LYS A 70 -7.43 8.54 -7.66
C LYS A 70 -6.27 8.84 -8.60
N ILE A 71 -5.53 9.93 -8.37
CA ILE A 71 -4.36 10.33 -9.16
C ILE A 71 -3.27 9.23 -9.22
N PHE A 72 -3.18 8.34 -8.22
CA PHE A 72 -2.24 7.24 -8.21
C PHE A 72 -2.59 6.14 -9.24
N LEU A 73 -3.84 6.12 -9.69
CA LEU A 73 -4.36 5.20 -10.72
C LEU A 73 -4.34 5.82 -12.12
N GLU A 74 -3.92 7.06 -12.23
CA GLU A 74 -3.77 7.79 -13.49
C GLU A 74 -2.29 7.77 -13.94
N ASN A 75 -1.92 8.61 -14.90
CA ASN A 75 -0.52 8.74 -15.34
C ASN A 75 0.21 9.69 -14.39
N LEU A 76 0.70 9.17 -13.29
CA LEU A 76 1.42 9.88 -12.24
C LEU A 76 2.92 9.92 -12.56
N ASP A 77 3.46 11.09 -12.83
CA ASP A 77 4.89 11.39 -12.94
C ASP A 77 5.42 12.05 -11.65
N PHE A 78 6.70 12.39 -11.60
CA PHE A 78 7.30 13.00 -10.42
C PHE A 78 6.71 14.38 -10.12
N GLU A 79 6.42 15.18 -11.14
CA GLU A 79 5.85 16.52 -10.98
C GLU A 79 4.44 16.45 -10.40
N LYS A 80 3.56 15.63 -10.98
CA LYS A 80 2.20 15.41 -10.45
C LYS A 80 2.20 14.83 -9.04
N TYR A 81 3.17 13.96 -8.72
CA TYR A 81 3.30 13.48 -7.35
C TYR A 81 3.72 14.60 -6.40
N ALA A 82 4.67 15.45 -6.80
CA ALA A 82 5.09 16.60 -6.01
C ALA A 82 3.93 17.58 -5.78
N ASP A 83 3.16 17.92 -6.81
CA ASP A 83 1.98 18.76 -6.72
C ASP A 83 0.94 18.18 -5.77
N PHE A 84 0.67 16.87 -5.91
CA PHE A 84 -0.22 16.17 -4.98
C PHE A 84 0.23 16.32 -3.52
N ILE A 85 1.52 16.18 -3.24
CA ILE A 85 2.09 16.31 -1.90
C ILE A 85 1.97 17.74 -1.36
N LEU A 86 2.26 18.74 -2.18
CA LEU A 86 2.23 20.16 -1.80
C LEU A 86 0.81 20.63 -1.43
N THR A 87 -0.22 20.03 -2.02
CA THR A 87 -1.63 20.32 -1.71
C THR A 87 -2.15 19.63 -0.44
N LYS A 88 -1.38 18.71 0.16
CA LYS A 88 -1.84 18.03 1.38
C LYS A 88 -1.70 18.93 2.60
N PRO A 89 -2.68 18.87 3.54
CA PRO A 89 -2.60 19.63 4.78
C PRO A 89 -1.34 19.27 5.57
N LEU A 90 -0.65 20.28 6.08
CA LEU A 90 0.44 20.11 7.03
C LEU A 90 -0.06 19.51 8.34
N LEU A 91 0.65 18.55 8.91
CA LEU A 91 0.41 18.11 10.28
C LEU A 91 0.99 19.14 11.25
N PHE A 92 2.26 19.45 11.06
CA PHE A 92 2.97 20.43 11.85
C PHE A 92 4.22 20.96 11.09
N VAL A 93 4.77 22.06 11.60
CA VAL A 93 6.06 22.63 11.20
C VAL A 93 6.89 22.87 12.44
N ASN A 94 8.18 22.52 12.41
CA ASN A 94 9.11 22.80 13.49
C ASN A 94 9.69 24.23 13.35
N LYS A 95 9.63 25.04 14.41
CA LYS A 95 10.25 26.37 14.50
C LYS A 95 11.14 26.42 15.75
N GLY A 96 12.44 26.15 15.58
CA GLY A 96 13.33 25.93 16.71
C GLY A 96 12.82 24.75 17.57
N ASN A 97 12.65 24.97 18.86
CA ASN A 97 12.14 23.98 19.79
C ASN A 97 10.59 23.93 19.87
N LYS A 98 9.88 24.71 19.06
CA LYS A 98 8.41 24.75 19.04
C LYS A 98 7.85 23.99 17.85
N VAL A 99 6.76 23.27 18.10
CA VAL A 99 5.97 22.58 17.08
C VAL A 99 4.71 23.41 16.79
N ILE A 100 4.52 23.82 15.54
CA ILE A 100 3.38 24.61 15.10
C ILE A 100 2.45 23.69 14.31
N ALA A 101 1.22 23.51 14.77
CA ALA A 101 0.21 22.73 14.09
C ALA A 101 -0.20 23.38 12.76
N GLY A 102 -0.40 22.57 11.71
CA GLY A 102 -0.76 23.05 10.37
C GLY A 102 -2.16 23.65 10.26
N LYS A 103 -3.09 23.28 11.15
CA LYS A 103 -4.48 23.82 11.22
C LYS A 103 -5.20 23.85 9.87
N GLY A 104 -5.04 22.79 9.07
CA GLY A 104 -5.64 22.68 7.74
C GLY A 104 -4.89 23.39 6.60
N LYS A 105 -3.86 24.17 6.90
CA LYS A 105 -2.98 24.77 5.89
C LYS A 105 -2.14 23.73 5.17
N THR A 106 -1.87 23.93 3.88
CA THR A 106 -1.09 23.02 3.03
C THR A 106 0.40 23.38 3.08
N PHE A 107 1.26 22.51 2.51
CA PHE A 107 2.67 22.87 2.32
C PHE A 107 2.81 24.04 1.33
N GLN A 108 1.93 24.12 0.34
CA GLN A 108 1.87 25.27 -0.60
C GLN A 108 1.56 26.57 0.14
N ASP A 109 0.62 26.56 1.10
CA ASP A 109 0.38 27.74 1.96
C ASP A 109 1.63 28.16 2.73
N PHE A 110 2.44 27.19 3.19
CA PHE A 110 3.71 27.47 3.84
C PHE A 110 4.71 28.14 2.88
N MET A 111 4.82 27.64 1.65
CA MET A 111 5.68 28.25 0.61
C MET A 111 5.28 29.68 0.29
N MET A 112 3.98 29.98 0.26
CA MET A 112 3.41 31.32 -0.02
C MET A 112 3.43 32.26 1.21
N GLY A 113 3.86 31.79 2.40
CA GLY A 113 3.84 32.60 3.62
C GLY A 113 2.45 32.80 4.24
N ASN A 114 1.46 31.98 3.87
CA ASN A 114 0.07 32.08 4.32
C ASN A 114 -0.18 31.48 5.71
N ILE A 115 0.88 31.06 6.44
CA ILE A 115 0.78 30.56 7.82
C ILE A 115 1.28 31.64 8.77
N LYS A 116 0.36 32.25 9.51
CA LYS A 116 0.59 33.44 10.35
C LYS A 116 1.77 33.27 11.32
N GLU A 117 1.84 32.12 11.98
CA GLU A 117 2.84 31.81 13.01
C GLU A 117 4.28 31.70 12.47
N ILE A 118 4.41 31.52 11.13
CA ILE A 118 5.70 31.38 10.43
C ILE A 118 5.79 32.20 9.15
N LYS A 119 5.03 33.31 9.05
CA LYS A 119 4.90 34.14 7.85
C LYS A 119 6.24 34.57 7.22
N ASN A 120 7.25 34.84 8.06
CA ASN A 120 8.56 35.30 7.60
C ASN A 120 9.58 34.16 7.41
N ARG A 121 9.14 32.89 7.48
CA ARG A 121 10.01 31.73 7.34
C ARG A 121 9.72 31.01 6.02
N LYS A 122 10.72 30.92 5.15
CA LYS A 122 10.65 30.06 3.97
C LYS A 122 10.85 28.58 4.36
N PRO A 123 10.14 27.62 3.72
CA PRO A 123 10.37 26.20 3.97
C PRO A 123 11.78 25.78 3.52
N LYS A 124 12.35 24.84 4.27
CA LYS A 124 13.63 24.19 3.96
C LYS A 124 13.37 22.76 3.50
N LYS A 125 14.36 22.12 2.86
CA LYS A 125 14.29 20.70 2.47
C LYS A 125 13.84 19.79 3.62
N LYS A 126 14.36 20.01 4.82
CA LYS A 126 13.96 19.26 6.04
C LYS A 126 12.47 19.40 6.37
N ASP A 127 11.84 20.53 6.08
CA ASP A 127 10.39 20.71 6.30
C ASP A 127 9.58 19.86 5.32
N LEU A 128 10.02 19.78 4.05
CA LEU A 128 9.42 18.90 3.06
C LEU A 128 9.59 17.42 3.44
N GLU A 129 10.75 17.01 3.90
CA GLU A 129 11.02 15.64 4.37
C GLU A 129 10.10 15.27 5.54
N VAL A 130 9.91 16.18 6.51
CA VAL A 130 8.96 16.00 7.62
C VAL A 130 7.54 15.91 7.07
N HIS A 131 7.14 16.79 6.15
CA HIS A 131 5.81 16.76 5.53
C HIS A 131 5.55 15.43 4.83
N LEU A 132 6.48 14.96 3.98
CA LEU A 132 6.41 13.67 3.31
C LEU A 132 6.26 12.51 4.29
N SER A 133 6.96 12.55 5.44
CA SER A 133 6.86 11.50 6.46
C SER A 133 5.47 11.39 7.08
N THR A 134 4.68 12.47 7.04
CA THR A 134 3.34 12.56 7.62
C THR A 134 2.20 12.31 6.63
N ILE A 135 2.49 11.91 5.40
CA ILE A 135 1.50 11.50 4.40
C ILE A 135 1.32 10.00 4.47
N PHE A 136 0.08 9.57 4.71
CA PHE A 136 -0.25 8.18 5.06
C PHE A 136 -1.02 7.45 3.95
N THR A 137 -0.67 7.73 2.69
CA THR A 137 -1.22 7.00 1.54
C THR A 137 -0.78 5.54 1.53
N GLU A 138 -1.54 4.67 0.87
CA GLU A 138 -1.23 3.23 0.73
C GLU A 138 0.07 2.98 -0.03
N LEU A 139 0.48 3.97 -0.83
CA LEU A 139 1.74 4.02 -1.55
C LEU A 139 2.42 5.34 -1.29
N ARG A 140 3.73 5.33 -1.23
CA ARG A 140 4.52 6.55 -1.06
C ARG A 140 5.77 6.51 -1.95
N LEU A 141 6.00 7.61 -2.68
CA LEU A 141 7.23 7.81 -3.43
C LEU A 141 8.28 8.42 -2.51
N LYS A 142 9.43 7.79 -2.47
CA LYS A 142 10.69 8.26 -1.88
C LYS A 142 11.80 8.05 -2.91
N LYS A 143 13.02 7.71 -2.48
CA LYS A 143 14.05 7.15 -3.39
C LYS A 143 13.68 5.73 -3.88
N TYR A 144 12.55 5.23 -3.47
CA TYR A 144 11.95 3.94 -3.78
C TYR A 144 10.42 4.09 -3.70
N ILE A 145 9.70 3.10 -4.23
CA ILE A 145 8.26 2.97 -4.07
C ILE A 145 8.01 2.20 -2.77
N GLU A 146 7.32 2.79 -1.82
CA GLU A 146 6.95 2.15 -0.56
C GLU A 146 5.48 1.70 -0.61
N ILE A 147 5.25 0.39 -0.56
CA ILE A 147 3.92 -0.22 -0.46
C ILE A 147 3.58 -0.37 1.02
N ARG A 148 2.38 0.03 1.43
CA ARG A 148 1.99 0.13 2.83
C ARG A 148 0.63 -0.51 3.12
N SER A 149 0.03 -1.17 2.16
CA SER A 149 -1.35 -1.68 2.20
C SER A 149 -1.51 -3.03 2.91
N LEU A 150 -0.42 -3.70 3.29
CA LEU A 150 -0.48 -5.03 3.90
C LEU A 150 -0.64 -4.93 5.42
N ASP A 151 -1.48 -5.79 6.00
CA ASP A 151 -1.50 -6.02 7.44
C ASP A 151 -0.19 -6.71 7.88
N ALA A 152 0.25 -6.48 9.12
CA ALA A 152 1.30 -7.30 9.71
C ALA A 152 0.81 -8.74 9.88
N CYS A 153 1.71 -9.69 9.74
CA CYS A 153 1.40 -11.10 9.90
C CYS A 153 2.57 -11.85 10.54
N GLU A 154 2.35 -13.13 10.83
CA GLU A 154 3.35 -14.05 11.38
C GLU A 154 4.53 -14.22 10.42
N TRP A 155 5.62 -14.82 10.91
CA TRP A 155 6.86 -14.96 10.16
C TRP A 155 6.71 -15.67 8.80
N ASP A 156 5.89 -16.71 8.72
CA ASP A 156 5.62 -17.46 7.48
C ASP A 156 4.97 -16.63 6.36
N CYS A 157 4.28 -15.57 6.74
CA CYS A 157 3.59 -14.66 5.86
C CYS A 157 4.37 -13.34 5.62
N HIS A 158 5.26 -12.98 6.54
CA HIS A 158 5.94 -11.68 6.50
C HIS A 158 6.76 -11.47 5.22
N CYS A 159 7.45 -12.51 4.75
CA CYS A 159 8.24 -12.47 3.51
C CYS A 159 7.38 -12.67 2.25
N ALA A 160 6.13 -13.11 2.38
CA ALA A 160 5.28 -13.41 1.24
C ALA A 160 4.89 -12.16 0.44
N GLY A 161 4.59 -11.07 1.12
CA GLY A 161 4.31 -9.77 0.47
C GLY A 161 5.50 -9.27 -0.36
N PRO A 162 6.70 -9.11 0.20
CA PRO A 162 7.90 -8.76 -0.55
C PRO A 162 8.16 -9.68 -1.74
N ALA A 163 8.09 -10.99 -1.58
CA ALA A 163 8.28 -11.95 -2.68
C ALA A 163 7.22 -11.78 -3.78
N PHE A 164 5.94 -11.64 -3.39
CA PHE A 164 4.84 -11.45 -4.33
C PHE A 164 5.06 -10.22 -5.21
N PHE A 165 5.34 -9.07 -4.63
CA PHE A 165 5.56 -7.84 -5.40
C PHE A 165 6.90 -7.85 -6.15
N THR A 166 7.96 -8.44 -5.61
CA THR A 166 9.25 -8.57 -6.30
C THR A 166 9.11 -9.32 -7.62
N GLY A 167 8.42 -10.46 -7.63
CA GLY A 167 8.19 -11.24 -8.85
C GLY A 167 7.41 -10.47 -9.91
N LEU A 168 6.41 -9.69 -9.50
CA LEU A 168 5.59 -8.89 -10.40
C LEU A 168 6.34 -7.68 -10.96
N VAL A 169 7.00 -6.92 -10.09
CA VAL A 169 7.55 -5.58 -10.40
C VAL A 169 8.85 -5.65 -11.17
N TYR A 170 9.69 -6.68 -10.93
CA TYR A 170 11.01 -6.74 -11.56
C TYR A 170 11.10 -7.67 -12.77
N SER A 171 10.20 -8.64 -12.91
CA SER A 171 10.33 -9.61 -13.99
C SER A 171 9.04 -9.88 -14.76
N SER A 172 7.87 -9.60 -14.19
CA SER A 172 6.57 -9.80 -14.85
C SER A 172 5.79 -8.48 -14.96
N LEU A 173 6.50 -7.34 -15.03
CA LEU A 173 5.88 -6.01 -15.00
C LEU A 173 4.95 -5.78 -16.19
N GLU A 174 5.41 -5.98 -17.41
CA GLU A 174 4.62 -5.69 -18.61
C GLU A 174 3.39 -6.60 -18.69
N GLU A 175 3.54 -7.91 -18.44
CA GLU A 175 2.40 -8.84 -18.41
C GLU A 175 1.37 -8.45 -17.33
N SER A 176 1.83 -7.96 -16.19
CA SER A 176 0.97 -7.47 -15.11
C SER A 176 0.24 -6.19 -15.50
N LEU A 177 0.93 -5.27 -16.19
CA LEU A 177 0.35 -4.03 -16.70
C LEU A 177 -0.73 -4.29 -17.75
N ASP A 178 -0.53 -5.26 -18.66
CA ASP A 178 -1.52 -5.63 -19.67
C ASP A 178 -2.83 -6.14 -19.06
N ILE A 179 -2.75 -6.77 -17.89
CA ILE A 179 -3.95 -7.20 -17.15
C ILE A 179 -4.67 -5.98 -16.55
N ILE A 180 -3.96 -5.16 -15.78
CA ILE A 180 -4.60 -4.04 -15.08
C ILE A 180 -5.05 -2.93 -16.03
N LYS A 181 -4.50 -2.84 -17.23
CA LYS A 181 -4.93 -1.91 -18.28
C LYS A 181 -6.42 -2.07 -18.64
N LYS A 182 -6.97 -3.26 -18.43
CA LYS A 182 -8.38 -3.59 -18.67
C LYS A 182 -9.29 -3.19 -17.49
N TRP A 183 -8.72 -2.81 -16.36
CA TRP A 183 -9.49 -2.46 -15.17
C TRP A 183 -9.91 -0.99 -15.17
N LYS A 184 -11.15 -0.73 -14.80
CA LYS A 184 -11.62 0.65 -14.64
C LYS A 184 -11.14 1.22 -13.32
N THR A 185 -10.72 2.47 -13.31
CA THR A 185 -10.29 3.19 -12.09
C THR A 185 -11.35 3.12 -10.98
N ASN A 186 -12.64 3.27 -11.33
CA ASN A 186 -13.71 3.21 -10.34
C ASN A 186 -13.87 1.81 -9.73
N ASP A 187 -13.65 0.74 -10.49
CA ASP A 187 -13.70 -0.63 -9.96
C ASP A 187 -12.58 -0.85 -8.94
N ILE A 188 -11.37 -0.34 -9.21
CA ILE A 188 -10.24 -0.40 -8.28
C ILE A 188 -10.55 0.39 -7.00
N LEU A 189 -11.10 1.61 -7.11
CA LEU A 189 -11.46 2.45 -5.97
C LEU A 189 -12.59 1.84 -5.13
N ASN A 190 -13.60 1.26 -5.77
CA ASN A 190 -14.68 0.53 -5.08
C ASN A 190 -14.12 -0.70 -4.36
N ALA A 191 -13.27 -1.47 -5.02
CA ALA A 191 -12.62 -2.62 -4.42
C ALA A 191 -11.72 -2.21 -3.23
N TYR A 192 -11.02 -1.08 -3.33
CA TYR A 192 -10.24 -0.54 -2.22
C TYR A 192 -11.09 -0.28 -0.98
N ILE A 193 -12.30 0.27 -1.14
CA ILE A 193 -13.23 0.52 -0.03
C ILE A 193 -13.77 -0.79 0.57
N GLU A 194 -14.06 -1.77 -0.26
CA GLU A 194 -14.71 -3.02 0.13
C GLU A 194 -13.73 -4.10 0.66
N ALA A 195 -12.48 -4.13 0.17
CA ALA A 195 -11.51 -5.15 0.49
C ALA A 195 -11.27 -5.37 2.00
N PRO A 196 -11.23 -4.32 2.86
CA PRO A 196 -11.07 -4.51 4.29
C PRO A 196 -12.19 -5.35 4.93
N LYS A 197 -13.38 -5.38 4.34
CA LYS A 197 -14.54 -6.10 4.85
C LYS A 197 -14.74 -7.44 4.16
N LYS A 198 -14.61 -7.48 2.83
CA LYS A 198 -14.94 -8.66 2.01
C LYS A 198 -13.73 -9.55 1.70
N GLY A 199 -12.49 -9.06 1.89
CA GLY A 199 -11.27 -9.83 1.65
C GLY A 199 -11.22 -10.39 0.23
N LEU A 200 -11.01 -11.70 0.10
CA LEU A 200 -10.90 -12.40 -1.18
C LEU A 200 -12.19 -12.36 -2.04
N LYS A 201 -13.34 -12.07 -1.42
CA LYS A 201 -14.65 -11.98 -2.11
C LYS A 201 -14.90 -10.62 -2.76
N THR A 202 -14.03 -9.63 -2.52
CA THR A 202 -14.12 -8.30 -3.17
C THR A 202 -13.92 -8.45 -4.67
N GLU A 203 -14.66 -7.68 -5.47
CA GLU A 203 -14.60 -7.78 -6.93
C GLU A 203 -13.85 -6.59 -7.54
N ILE A 204 -13.08 -6.88 -8.59
CA ILE A 204 -12.47 -5.92 -9.51
C ILE A 204 -12.73 -6.42 -10.91
N ASN A 205 -13.29 -5.57 -11.80
CA ASN A 205 -13.56 -5.94 -13.18
C ASN A 205 -14.29 -7.30 -13.30
N ASN A 206 -15.39 -7.46 -12.54
CA ASN A 206 -16.28 -8.62 -12.50
C ASN A 206 -15.60 -9.95 -12.08
N LYS A 207 -14.45 -9.91 -11.43
CA LYS A 207 -13.78 -11.08 -10.87
C LYS A 207 -13.34 -10.80 -9.43
N SER A 208 -13.39 -11.82 -8.59
CA SER A 208 -13.00 -11.71 -7.19
C SER A 208 -11.49 -11.48 -7.02
N ILE A 209 -11.09 -10.87 -5.89
CA ILE A 209 -9.69 -10.80 -5.48
C ILE A 209 -9.07 -12.19 -5.39
N GLY A 210 -9.82 -13.20 -4.95
CA GLY A 210 -9.34 -14.59 -4.94
C GLY A 210 -8.98 -15.11 -6.34
N TYR A 211 -9.76 -14.76 -7.37
CA TYR A 211 -9.43 -15.06 -8.77
C TYR A 211 -8.17 -14.31 -9.22
N TRP A 212 -8.16 -12.99 -9.06
CA TRP A 212 -7.01 -12.17 -9.48
C TRP A 212 -5.75 -12.51 -8.71
N GLY A 213 -5.88 -12.84 -7.41
CA GLY A 213 -4.77 -13.31 -6.59
C GLY A 213 -4.07 -14.54 -7.19
N LYS A 214 -4.84 -15.53 -7.69
CA LYS A 214 -4.29 -16.71 -8.38
C LYS A 214 -3.57 -16.34 -9.67
N VAL A 215 -4.12 -15.39 -10.45
CA VAL A 215 -3.49 -14.91 -11.69
C VAL A 215 -2.15 -14.22 -11.38
N PHE A 216 -2.14 -13.25 -10.46
CA PHE A 216 -0.93 -12.52 -10.10
C PHE A 216 0.08 -13.38 -9.34
N LEU A 217 -0.36 -14.37 -8.57
CA LEU A 217 0.53 -15.34 -7.93
C LEU A 217 1.30 -16.16 -8.99
N LYS A 218 0.63 -16.58 -10.07
CA LYS A 218 1.29 -17.29 -11.19
C LYS A 218 2.34 -16.40 -11.86
N LEU A 219 2.04 -15.14 -12.10
CA LEU A 219 2.99 -14.18 -12.68
C LEU A 219 4.14 -13.88 -11.72
N SER A 220 3.86 -13.71 -10.43
CA SER A 220 4.90 -13.51 -9.42
C SER A 220 5.85 -14.70 -9.36
N LYS A 221 5.34 -15.94 -9.34
CA LYS A 221 6.17 -17.15 -9.40
C LYS A 221 7.04 -17.18 -10.64
N LYS A 222 6.44 -16.93 -11.83
CA LYS A 222 7.19 -16.84 -13.09
C LYS A 222 8.32 -15.82 -12.99
N GLY A 223 8.03 -14.65 -12.46
CA GLY A 223 9.01 -13.58 -12.28
C GLY A 223 10.13 -13.95 -11.31
N LEU A 224 9.83 -14.57 -10.18
CA LEU A 224 10.85 -15.01 -9.22
C LEU A 224 11.74 -16.12 -9.78
N ILE A 225 11.17 -17.06 -10.54
CA ILE A 225 11.93 -18.11 -11.23
C ILE A 225 12.89 -17.47 -12.26
N SER A 226 12.38 -16.55 -13.07
CA SER A 226 13.17 -15.81 -14.06
C SER A 226 14.34 -15.03 -13.45
N ARG A 227 14.18 -14.48 -12.23
CA ARG A 227 15.25 -13.82 -11.48
C ARG A 227 16.40 -14.75 -11.09
N ASN A 228 16.12 -16.04 -11.01
CA ASN A 228 17.09 -17.10 -10.68
C ASN A 228 17.93 -16.81 -9.42
N LYS A 229 17.32 -16.23 -8.38
CA LYS A 229 17.96 -16.02 -7.07
C LYS A 229 17.75 -17.24 -6.21
N ILE A 230 18.85 -17.89 -5.86
CA ILE A 230 18.88 -19.14 -5.09
C ILE A 230 19.65 -18.92 -3.78
N ASN A 231 19.15 -19.50 -2.69
CA ASN A 231 19.82 -19.47 -1.40
C ASN A 231 20.87 -20.63 -1.28
N ASN A 232 21.58 -20.68 -0.16
CA ASN A 232 22.59 -21.72 0.12
C ASN A 232 22.03 -23.16 0.11
N LYS A 233 20.71 -23.35 0.23
CA LYS A 233 20.02 -24.62 0.14
C LYS A 233 19.49 -24.92 -1.27
N LYS A 234 19.94 -24.19 -2.27
CA LYS A 234 19.51 -24.26 -3.68
C LYS A 234 18.00 -24.03 -3.89
N MET A 235 17.34 -23.33 -2.96
CA MET A 235 15.92 -22.98 -3.07
C MET A 235 15.77 -21.59 -3.67
N ASN A 236 14.81 -21.45 -4.59
CA ASN A 236 14.44 -20.19 -5.21
C ASN A 236 13.53 -19.34 -4.27
N GLU A 237 13.45 -18.03 -4.53
CA GLU A 237 12.62 -17.08 -3.76
C GLU A 237 11.13 -17.45 -3.72
N THR A 238 10.64 -18.32 -4.61
CA THR A 238 9.26 -18.79 -4.62
C THR A 238 8.82 -19.49 -3.33
N ILE A 239 9.77 -19.99 -2.52
CA ILE A 239 9.48 -20.59 -1.21
C ILE A 239 8.70 -19.64 -0.29
N PHE A 240 8.94 -18.33 -0.42
CA PHE A 240 8.27 -17.30 0.38
C PHE A 240 6.80 -17.08 -0.01
N LEU A 241 6.36 -17.57 -1.18
CA LEU A 241 4.97 -17.45 -1.65
C LEU A 241 4.02 -18.48 -1.02
N LYS A 242 4.54 -19.44 -0.23
CA LYS A 242 3.75 -20.55 0.33
C LYS A 242 2.52 -20.08 1.12
N SER A 243 2.65 -19.02 1.91
CA SER A 243 1.52 -18.46 2.67
C SER A 243 0.42 -17.94 1.75
N VAL A 244 0.77 -17.19 0.68
CA VAL A 244 -0.19 -16.69 -0.33
C VAL A 244 -0.82 -17.85 -1.09
N GLU A 245 -0.05 -18.89 -1.42
CA GLU A 245 -0.59 -20.10 -2.07
C GLU A 245 -1.69 -20.75 -1.23
N ASN A 246 -1.42 -20.93 0.05
CA ASN A 246 -2.37 -21.55 0.97
C ASN A 246 -3.65 -20.70 1.11
N ILE A 247 -3.52 -19.39 1.32
CA ILE A 247 -4.64 -18.43 1.38
C ILE A 247 -5.53 -18.54 0.13
N LEU A 248 -4.91 -18.55 -1.06
CA LEU A 248 -5.66 -18.58 -2.32
C LEU A 248 -6.20 -19.98 -2.67
N LYS A 249 -5.53 -21.05 -2.24
CA LYS A 249 -6.01 -22.44 -2.40
C LYS A 249 -7.22 -22.70 -1.53
N GLU A 250 -7.13 -22.34 -0.25
CA GLU A 250 -8.18 -22.53 0.74
C GLU A 250 -9.30 -21.49 0.60
N ASN A 251 -9.09 -20.46 -0.19
CA ASN A 251 -9.96 -19.29 -0.34
C ASN A 251 -10.33 -18.68 1.02
N LYS A 252 -9.36 -18.59 1.93
CA LYS A 252 -9.53 -18.15 3.30
C LYS A 252 -8.32 -17.30 3.74
N THR A 253 -8.59 -16.11 4.24
CA THR A 253 -7.56 -15.20 4.76
C THR A 253 -7.11 -15.59 6.17
N LYS A 254 -5.95 -15.08 6.61
CA LYS A 254 -5.51 -15.23 8.01
C LYS A 254 -6.52 -14.64 8.99
N ALA A 255 -7.17 -13.53 8.63
CA ALA A 255 -8.21 -12.92 9.44
C ALA A 255 -9.41 -13.85 9.67
N GLU A 256 -9.84 -14.58 8.64
CA GLU A 256 -10.95 -15.56 8.77
C GLU A 256 -10.57 -16.71 9.69
N LEU A 257 -9.32 -17.18 9.67
CA LEU A 257 -8.82 -18.19 10.61
C LEU A 257 -8.83 -17.69 12.06
N ILE A 258 -8.48 -16.41 12.29
CA ILE A 258 -8.56 -15.80 13.63
C ILE A 258 -10.00 -15.73 14.09
N ILE A 259 -10.93 -15.31 13.22
CA ILE A 259 -12.36 -15.21 13.54
C ILE A 259 -12.93 -16.58 13.94
N GLU A 260 -12.56 -17.65 13.25
CA GLU A 260 -12.99 -19.01 13.57
C GLU A 260 -12.48 -19.45 14.95
N ARG A 261 -11.19 -19.24 15.24
CA ARG A 261 -10.60 -19.59 16.55
C ARG A 261 -11.21 -18.82 17.72
N MET A 262 -11.71 -17.62 17.50
CA MET A 262 -12.33 -16.80 18.56
C MET A 262 -13.81 -17.12 18.77
N LYS A 263 -14.45 -17.85 17.86
CA LYS A 263 -15.86 -18.27 17.97
C LYS A 263 -16.00 -19.66 18.59
N ASN A 264 -14.95 -20.46 18.50
CA ASN A 264 -14.82 -21.78 19.17
C ASN A 264 -14.21 -21.61 20.56
#